data_fbce88ea90199e23ebd99e07c67b1173
#
_entry.id   fbce88ea90199e23ebd99e07c67b1173
#
_cell.length_a   1.000
_cell.length_b   1.000
_cell.length_c   1.000
_cell.angle_alpha   90.00
_cell.angle_beta   90.00
_cell.angle_gamma   90.00
#
_symmetry.space_group_name_H-M   'P 1'
#
loop_
_entity.id
_entity.type
_entity.pdbx_description
1 polymer ?
#
loop_
_entity_poly.entity_id
_entity_poly.type
_entity_poly.pdbx_seq_one_letter_code
_entity_poly.pdbx_strand_id
1 'polypeptide(L)'
;MEVLEKNQYTLIKLQESSFIEFEKRFGEINSNHIIVILSEDFNMKKKNISFFLETTKIQKINNKSFVVVKNGIDIDKIPELLNITPTLVEAEDILEMEAIERDLFK
;
A
#
# COMPACT_ATOMS: atom_id res chain seq x y z
N MET A 1 -1.75 -11.69 -9.34
CA MET A 1 -1.85 -10.26 -8.98
C MET A 1 -2.81 -9.56 -9.94
N GLU A 2 -3.76 -8.83 -9.40
CA GLU A 2 -4.71 -8.07 -10.19
C GLU A 2 -4.47 -6.59 -10.00
N VAL A 3 -4.37 -5.82 -11.10
CA VAL A 3 -4.12 -4.38 -11.08
C VAL A 3 -5.32 -3.67 -11.69
N LEU A 4 -5.96 -2.80 -10.93
CA LEU A 4 -7.16 -2.07 -11.35
C LEU A 4 -6.91 -0.56 -11.21
N GLU A 5 -7.05 0.15 -12.32
CA GLU A 5 -6.93 1.61 -12.29
C GLU A 5 -8.25 2.22 -11.83
N LYS A 6 -8.18 3.01 -10.75
CA LYS A 6 -9.31 3.78 -10.22
C LYS A 6 -9.09 5.26 -10.54
N ASN A 7 -10.10 6.09 -10.27
CA ASN A 7 -10.00 7.54 -10.58
C ASN A 7 -8.83 8.22 -9.89
N GLN A 8 -8.54 7.85 -8.64
CA GLN A 8 -7.56 8.56 -7.82
C GLN A 8 -6.39 7.69 -7.37
N TYR A 9 -6.42 6.40 -7.67
CA TYR A 9 -5.35 5.49 -7.24
C TYR A 9 -5.38 4.20 -8.05
N THR A 10 -4.28 3.46 -7.95
CA THR A 10 -4.19 2.11 -8.51
C THR A 10 -4.46 1.11 -7.40
N LEU A 11 -5.42 0.22 -7.62
CA LEU A 11 -5.76 -0.84 -6.68
C LEU A 11 -5.08 -2.13 -7.11
N ILE A 12 -4.33 -2.73 -6.20
CA ILE A 12 -3.63 -3.99 -6.48
C ILE A 12 -4.16 -5.05 -5.52
N LYS A 13 -4.66 -6.15 -6.06
CA LYS A 13 -5.06 -7.31 -5.26
C LYS A 13 -3.91 -8.31 -5.31
N LEU A 14 -3.31 -8.58 -4.16
CA LEU A 14 -2.07 -9.32 -4.07
C LEU A 14 -2.23 -10.59 -3.24
N GLN A 15 -1.85 -11.72 -3.82
CA GLN A 15 -1.74 -13.00 -3.13
C GLN A 15 -0.28 -13.24 -2.78
N GLU A 16 -0.04 -14.09 -1.79
CA GLU A 16 1.32 -14.41 -1.37
C GLU A 16 2.15 -14.97 -2.53
N SER A 17 1.54 -15.82 -3.36
CA SER A 17 2.21 -16.40 -4.54
C SER A 17 2.60 -15.38 -5.60
N SER A 18 2.02 -14.18 -5.56
CA SER A 18 2.27 -13.12 -6.54
C SER A 18 3.21 -12.04 -6.02
N PHE A 19 3.75 -12.19 -4.82
CA PHE A 19 4.59 -11.16 -4.22
C PHE A 19 5.82 -10.84 -5.04
N ILE A 20 6.48 -11.88 -5.59
CA ILE A 20 7.66 -11.68 -6.43
C ILE A 20 7.31 -10.90 -7.69
N GLU A 21 6.16 -11.17 -8.28
CA GLU A 21 5.67 -10.41 -9.43
C GLU A 21 5.47 -8.93 -9.07
N PHE A 22 4.88 -8.66 -7.90
CA PHE A 22 4.69 -7.31 -7.42
C PHE A 22 6.02 -6.58 -7.27
N GLU A 23 7.01 -7.23 -6.65
CA GLU A 23 8.34 -6.65 -6.49
C GLU A 23 8.95 -6.26 -7.84
N LYS A 24 8.85 -7.15 -8.82
CA LYS A 24 9.44 -6.92 -10.15
C LYS A 24 8.73 -5.83 -10.92
N ARG A 25 7.42 -5.70 -10.75
CA ARG A 25 6.60 -4.77 -11.53
C ARG A 25 6.38 -3.43 -10.85
N PHE A 26 6.83 -3.27 -9.61
CA PHE A 26 6.54 -2.05 -8.86
C PHE A 26 6.98 -0.80 -9.60
N GLY A 27 8.15 -0.81 -10.21
CA GLY A 27 8.67 0.33 -10.96
C GLY A 27 7.80 0.74 -12.15
N GLU A 28 6.97 -0.17 -12.65
CA GLU A 28 6.07 0.10 -13.78
C GLU A 28 4.70 0.63 -13.33
N ILE A 29 4.30 0.31 -12.09
CA ILE A 29 2.93 0.59 -11.61
C ILE A 29 2.88 1.64 -10.50
N ASN A 30 3.98 2.29 -10.18
CA ASN A 30 4.08 3.23 -9.06
C ASN A 30 3.84 4.69 -9.45
N SER A 31 3.24 4.94 -10.61
CA SER A 31 3.02 6.31 -11.10
C SER A 31 1.87 7.04 -10.42
N ASN A 32 1.06 6.34 -9.64
CA ASN A 32 -0.10 6.90 -8.95
C ASN A 32 -0.07 6.50 -7.48
N HIS A 33 -1.02 7.00 -6.70
CA HIS A 33 -1.26 6.47 -5.36
C HIS A 33 -1.61 5.00 -5.47
N ILE A 34 -1.19 4.19 -4.48
CA ILE A 34 -1.39 2.75 -4.53
C ILE A 34 -2.08 2.27 -3.25
N ILE A 35 -3.11 1.44 -3.43
CA ILE A 35 -3.69 0.65 -2.35
C ILE A 35 -3.50 -0.82 -2.72
N VAL A 36 -2.88 -1.58 -1.83
CA VAL A 36 -2.68 -3.02 -2.01
C VAL A 36 -3.58 -3.77 -1.05
N ILE A 37 -4.48 -4.60 -1.59
CA ILE A 37 -5.30 -5.49 -0.79
C ILE A 37 -4.65 -6.86 -0.77
N LEU A 38 -4.27 -7.31 0.41
CA LEU A 38 -3.67 -8.63 0.59
C LEU A 38 -4.75 -9.68 0.79
N SER A 39 -4.55 -10.86 0.21
CA SER A 39 -5.47 -11.99 0.41
C SER A 39 -5.49 -12.41 1.87
N GLU A 40 -6.55 -13.08 2.31
CA GLU A 40 -6.72 -13.49 3.70
C GLU A 40 -5.59 -14.40 4.20
N ASP A 41 -5.09 -15.26 3.31
CA ASP A 41 -4.01 -16.20 3.64
C ASP A 41 -2.61 -15.60 3.48
N PHE A 42 -2.51 -14.32 3.15
CA PHE A 42 -1.21 -13.67 2.98
C PHE A 42 -0.49 -13.59 4.32
N ASN A 43 0.70 -14.20 4.38
CA ASN A 43 1.51 -14.22 5.59
C ASN A 43 2.51 -13.07 5.56
N MET A 44 2.37 -12.13 6.49
CA MET A 44 3.24 -10.94 6.57
C MET A 44 4.58 -11.31 7.19
N LYS A 45 5.52 -11.69 6.37
CA LYS A 45 6.90 -11.99 6.78
C LYS A 45 7.73 -10.72 6.79
N LYS A 46 8.89 -10.78 7.45
CA LYS A 46 9.81 -9.64 7.54
C LYS A 46 10.17 -9.09 6.17
N LYS A 47 10.40 -9.95 5.18
CA LYS A 47 10.75 -9.51 3.83
C LYS A 47 9.62 -8.74 3.15
N ASN A 48 8.36 -9.14 3.41
CA ASN A 48 7.20 -8.43 2.87
C ASN A 48 7.09 -7.05 3.49
N ILE A 49 7.21 -6.97 4.81
CA ILE A 49 7.15 -5.71 5.54
C ILE A 49 8.27 -4.77 5.08
N SER A 50 9.49 -5.29 4.94
CA SER A 50 10.63 -4.52 4.44
C SER A 50 10.36 -3.91 3.08
N PHE A 51 9.82 -4.69 2.16
CA PHE A 51 9.52 -4.21 0.82
C PHE A 51 8.40 -3.16 0.85
N PHE A 52 7.36 -3.39 1.63
CA PHE A 52 6.27 -2.41 1.76
C PHE A 52 6.76 -1.10 2.37
N LEU A 53 7.67 -1.16 3.34
CA LEU A 53 8.28 0.05 3.91
C LEU A 53 9.10 0.81 2.87
N GLU A 54 9.89 0.09 2.09
CA GLU A 54 10.69 0.69 1.01
C GLU A 54 9.77 1.34 -0.03
N THR A 55 8.70 0.66 -0.41
CA THR A 55 7.69 1.16 -1.31
C THR A 55 7.05 2.46 -0.76
N THR A 56 6.74 2.47 0.53
CA THR A 56 6.19 3.65 1.20
C THR A 56 7.13 4.84 1.06
N LYS A 57 8.42 4.62 1.28
CA LYS A 57 9.43 5.69 1.18
C LYS A 57 9.53 6.23 -0.24
N ILE A 58 9.55 5.35 -1.23
CA ILE A 58 9.61 5.75 -2.65
C ILE A 58 8.39 6.57 -3.02
N GLN A 59 7.20 6.12 -2.64
CA GLN A 59 5.97 6.84 -2.92
C GLN A 59 5.96 8.22 -2.25
N LYS A 60 6.41 8.30 -1.01
CA LYS A 60 6.50 9.57 -0.29
C LYS A 60 7.39 10.60 -0.99
N ILE A 61 8.55 10.16 -1.47
CA ILE A 61 9.46 11.04 -2.21
C ILE A 61 8.77 11.61 -3.45
N ASN A 62 7.89 10.83 -4.06
CA ASN A 62 7.16 11.22 -5.26
C ASN A 62 5.80 11.88 -4.95
N ASN A 63 5.54 12.22 -3.69
CA ASN A 63 4.27 12.82 -3.24
C ASN A 63 3.08 11.91 -3.52
N LYS A 64 3.27 10.60 -3.38
CA LYS A 64 2.21 9.60 -3.57
C LYS A 64 2.01 8.81 -2.29
N SER A 65 0.80 8.30 -2.12
CA SER A 65 0.43 7.47 -0.97
C SER A 65 0.57 6.00 -1.29
N PHE A 66 0.86 5.20 -0.26
CA PHE A 66 0.89 3.76 -0.35
C PHE A 66 0.23 3.18 0.90
N VAL A 67 -0.84 2.43 0.73
CA VAL A 67 -1.59 1.85 1.85
C VAL A 67 -1.81 0.36 1.60
N VAL A 68 -1.63 -0.44 2.64
CA VAL A 68 -1.88 -1.89 2.59
C VAL A 68 -3.17 -2.19 3.34
N VAL A 69 -4.01 -3.04 2.76
CA VAL A 69 -5.26 -3.49 3.37
C VAL A 69 -5.12 -4.96 3.71
N LYS A 70 -5.29 -5.30 4.99
CA LYS A 70 -5.31 -6.69 5.43
C LYS A 70 -6.17 -6.82 6.68
N ASN A 71 -7.24 -7.60 6.56
CA ASN A 71 -8.11 -7.89 7.69
C ASN A 71 -7.40 -8.80 8.70
N GLY A 72 -7.65 -8.58 9.99
CA GLY A 72 -7.15 -9.46 11.04
C GLY A 72 -5.68 -9.35 11.39
N ILE A 73 -5.00 -8.29 10.94
CA ILE A 73 -3.59 -8.12 11.25
C ILE A 73 -3.39 -7.53 12.66
N ASP A 74 -2.31 -7.95 13.30
CA ASP A 74 -1.90 -7.39 14.58
C ASP A 74 -1.08 -6.13 14.33
N ILE A 75 -1.70 -4.97 14.51
CA ILE A 75 -1.10 -3.67 14.22
C ILE A 75 0.14 -3.42 15.08
N ASP A 76 0.18 -3.97 16.30
CA ASP A 76 1.32 -3.78 17.20
C ASP A 76 2.61 -4.39 16.66
N LYS A 77 2.50 -5.32 15.73
CA LYS A 77 3.66 -5.97 15.11
C LYS A 77 4.09 -5.30 13.81
N ILE A 78 3.41 -4.23 13.41
CA ILE A 78 3.68 -3.54 12.15
C ILE A 78 4.37 -2.20 12.45
N PRO A 79 5.45 -1.85 11.73
CA PRO A 79 6.09 -0.54 11.90
C PRO A 79 5.12 0.61 11.65
N GLU A 80 5.21 1.66 12.45
CA GLU A 80 4.33 2.83 12.35
C GLU A 80 4.38 3.52 10.99
N LEU A 81 5.52 3.46 10.33
CA LEU A 81 5.69 4.11 9.02
C LEU A 81 4.87 3.44 7.91
N LEU A 82 4.45 2.19 8.13
CA LEU A 82 3.65 1.47 7.15
C LEU A 82 2.16 1.71 7.43
N ASN A 83 1.47 2.32 6.49
CA ASN A 83 0.02 2.46 6.56
C ASN A 83 -0.64 1.14 6.24
N ILE A 84 -1.28 0.54 7.22
CA ILE A 84 -2.03 -0.70 7.03
C ILE A 84 -3.39 -0.57 7.72
N THR A 85 -4.43 -0.98 7.03
CA THR A 85 -5.81 -0.87 7.52
C THR A 85 -6.54 -2.19 7.32
N PRO A 86 -7.59 -2.45 8.10
CA PRO A 86 -8.38 -3.67 7.91
C PRO A 86 -9.33 -3.62 6.72
N THR A 87 -9.69 -2.43 6.21
CA THR A 87 -10.69 -2.28 5.15
C THR A 87 -10.23 -1.32 4.07
N LEU A 88 -10.82 -1.48 2.88
CA LEU A 88 -10.58 -0.57 1.76
C LEU A 88 -11.08 0.85 2.05
N VAL A 89 -12.21 0.97 2.73
CA VAL A 89 -12.78 2.29 3.06
C VAL A 89 -11.79 3.09 3.90
N GLU A 90 -11.19 2.47 4.91
CA GLU A 90 -10.19 3.14 5.75
C GLU A 90 -8.94 3.51 4.95
N ALA A 91 -8.54 2.66 3.99
CA ALA A 91 -7.40 2.97 3.12
C ALA A 91 -7.69 4.19 2.26
N GLU A 92 -8.88 4.29 1.70
CA GLU A 92 -9.28 5.45 0.90
C GLU A 92 -9.30 6.73 1.75
N ASP A 93 -9.74 6.62 3.01
CA ASP A 93 -9.71 7.75 3.95
C ASP A 93 -8.28 8.23 4.20
N ILE A 94 -7.31 7.30 4.31
CA ILE A 94 -5.90 7.67 4.48
C ILE A 94 -5.39 8.45 3.26
N LEU A 95 -5.72 8.00 2.06
CA LEU A 95 -5.34 8.71 0.85
C LEU A 95 -5.85 10.14 0.85
N GLU A 96 -7.11 10.31 1.24
CA GLU A 96 -7.74 11.63 1.31
C GLU A 96 -7.07 12.52 2.35
N MET A 97 -6.81 11.97 3.54
CA MET A 97 -6.14 12.71 4.61
C MET A 97 -4.74 13.15 4.21
N GLU A 98 -3.98 12.27 3.57
CA GLU A 98 -2.63 12.59 3.13
C GLU A 98 -2.63 13.63 2.01
N ALA A 99 -3.62 13.59 1.13
CA ALA A 99 -3.78 14.61 0.10
C ALA A 99 -4.03 15.99 0.71
N ILE A 100 -4.86 16.06 1.75
CA ILE A 100 -5.13 17.30 2.47
C ILE A 100 -3.85 17.81 3.15
N GLU A 101 -3.10 16.93 3.80
CA GLU A 101 -1.85 17.29 4.46
C GLU A 101 -0.84 17.86 3.46
N ARG A 102 -0.72 17.24 2.30
CA ARG A 102 0.19 17.74 1.24
C ARG A 102 -0.19 19.14 0.80
N ASP A 103 -1.50 19.42 0.67
CA ASP A 103 -1.97 20.74 0.27
C ASP A 103 -1.69 21.81 1.33
N LEU A 104 -1.77 21.43 2.62
CA LEU A 104 -1.52 22.34 3.72
C LEU A 104 -0.04 22.78 3.82
N PHE A 105 0.87 21.92 3.39
CA PHE A 105 2.31 22.14 3.54
C PHE A 105 3.02 22.39 2.22
N LYS A 106 2.30 22.82 1.24
CA LYS A 106 2.89 23.23 -0.03
C LYS A 106 3.69 24.51 0.10
#